data_22025ab06bfeba27885128784db78146
#
_entry.id   22025ab06bfeba27885128784db78146
#
_cell.length_a   1.000
_cell.length_b   1.000
_cell.length_c   1.000
_cell.angle_alpha   90.00
_cell.angle_beta   90.00
_cell.angle_gamma   90.00
#
_symmetry.space_group_name_H-M   'P 1'
#
loop_
_entity.id
_entity.type
_entity.pdbx_description
1 polymer ?
#
loop_
_entity_poly.entity_id
_entity_poly.type
_entity_poly.pdbx_seq_one_letter_code
_entity_poly.pdbx_strand_id
1 'polypeptide(L)'
;MTGYTDIEENVLEFFKENEIVGSIFVNTDTIGKHGFMDMELLKKIDPYISVYSHGKKHINYGREYFNNNISKETILEYAKQPIDYLSENISKRPYIFCYPYGGMTLEIDEYLRKNGIYTVHTDNLVNMEKDLLKENRCHREYMLNQCYFKTYIKKIYRAFRYYGYTDKI
;
A
#
# COMPACT_ATOMS: atom_id res chain seq x y z
N MET A 1 -1.10 4.15 -6.47
CA MET A 1 -0.36 4.34 -7.75
C MET A 1 0.93 3.56 -7.67
N THR A 2 1.41 3.01 -8.75
CA THR A 2 2.48 1.98 -8.78
C THR A 2 3.81 2.47 -9.39
N GLY A 3 4.15 3.74 -9.22
CA GLY A 3 5.46 4.27 -9.63
C GLY A 3 5.66 4.45 -11.14
N TYR A 4 4.59 4.75 -11.89
CA TYR A 4 4.69 5.10 -13.29
C TYR A 4 5.18 6.54 -13.49
N THR A 5 5.89 6.82 -14.58
CA THR A 5 6.47 8.15 -14.91
C THR A 5 5.42 9.23 -15.15
N ASP A 6 4.21 8.90 -15.52
CA ASP A 6 3.11 9.83 -15.78
C ASP A 6 2.66 10.65 -14.55
N ILE A 7 3.06 10.25 -13.36
CA ILE A 7 2.77 10.98 -12.12
C ILE A 7 3.44 12.37 -12.12
N GLU A 8 4.65 12.50 -12.63
CA GLU A 8 5.35 13.78 -12.70
C GLU A 8 4.57 14.79 -13.53
N GLU A 9 4.12 14.39 -14.72
CA GLU A 9 3.46 15.27 -15.67
C GLU A 9 2.01 15.60 -15.30
N ASN A 10 1.29 14.62 -14.73
CA ASN A 10 -0.17 14.72 -14.60
C ASN A 10 -0.65 14.93 -13.16
N VAL A 11 0.19 14.70 -12.15
CA VAL A 11 -0.27 14.66 -10.76
C VAL A 11 0.54 15.60 -9.87
N LEU A 12 1.86 15.71 -10.06
CA LEU A 12 2.74 16.38 -9.13
C LEU A 12 2.38 17.86 -8.93
N GLU A 13 2.19 18.63 -10.01
CA GLU A 13 1.86 20.05 -9.92
C GLU A 13 0.49 20.26 -9.25
N PHE A 14 -0.50 19.42 -9.60
CA PHE A 14 -1.82 19.48 -8.96
C PHE A 14 -1.75 19.22 -7.44
N PHE A 15 -0.90 18.30 -6.99
CA PHE A 15 -0.71 18.01 -5.57
C PHE A 15 -0.02 19.18 -4.86
N LYS A 16 0.99 19.80 -5.49
CA LYS A 16 1.68 20.98 -4.94
C LYS A 16 0.76 22.18 -4.81
N GLU A 17 0.04 22.52 -5.88
CA GLU A 17 -0.84 23.70 -5.94
C GLU A 17 -2.01 23.62 -4.96
N ASN A 18 -2.49 22.41 -4.67
CA ASN A 18 -3.65 22.19 -3.81
C ASN A 18 -3.28 21.63 -2.43
N GLU A 19 -2.00 21.61 -2.08
CA GLU A 19 -1.49 21.09 -0.79
C GLU A 19 -2.01 19.68 -0.44
N ILE A 20 -2.15 18.82 -1.46
CA ILE A 20 -2.69 17.47 -1.27
C ILE A 20 -1.57 16.54 -0.78
N VAL A 21 -1.81 15.93 0.38
CA VAL A 21 -0.92 14.87 0.90
C VAL A 21 -1.26 13.55 0.21
N GLY A 22 -0.29 12.97 -0.48
CA GLY A 22 -0.45 11.72 -1.19
C GLY A 22 0.65 10.70 -0.91
N SER A 23 0.40 9.46 -1.31
CA SER A 23 1.39 8.39 -1.23
C SER A 23 1.35 7.52 -2.48
N ILE A 24 2.52 7.10 -2.93
CA ILE A 24 2.69 6.08 -3.96
C ILE A 24 3.38 4.86 -3.37
N PHE A 25 3.12 3.71 -3.98
CA PHE A 25 3.72 2.45 -3.59
C PHE A 25 4.48 1.89 -4.78
N VAL A 26 5.79 1.66 -4.63
CA VAL A 26 6.66 1.24 -5.73
C VAL A 26 7.24 -0.15 -5.50
N ASN A 27 7.36 -0.92 -6.58
CA ASN A 27 8.09 -2.18 -6.58
C ASN A 27 9.55 -1.91 -6.92
N THR A 28 10.47 -2.33 -6.08
CA THR A 28 11.89 -2.05 -6.31
C THR A 28 12.44 -2.71 -7.58
N ASP A 29 11.92 -3.86 -7.96
CA ASP A 29 12.32 -4.53 -9.21
C ASP A 29 11.90 -3.76 -10.48
N THR A 30 11.04 -2.73 -10.37
CA THR A 30 10.60 -1.94 -11.53
C THR A 30 11.27 -0.57 -11.62
N ILE A 31 11.95 -0.11 -10.58
CA ILE A 31 12.63 1.19 -10.56
C ILE A 31 13.62 1.29 -11.72
N GLY A 32 13.50 2.36 -12.52
CA GLY A 32 14.34 2.61 -13.69
C GLY A 32 14.04 1.76 -14.94
N LYS A 33 13.02 0.89 -14.89
CA LYS A 33 12.56 0.19 -16.10
C LYS A 33 11.67 1.08 -16.94
N HIS A 34 11.55 0.75 -18.24
CA HIS A 34 10.72 1.51 -19.17
C HIS A 34 9.29 1.71 -18.64
N GLY A 35 8.84 2.97 -18.62
CA GLY A 35 7.53 3.38 -18.10
C GLY A 35 7.43 3.54 -16.58
N PHE A 36 8.48 3.19 -15.83
CA PHE A 36 8.55 3.35 -14.38
C PHE A 36 9.56 4.42 -13.97
N MET A 37 9.30 5.06 -12.85
CA MET A 37 10.20 6.06 -12.29
C MET A 37 11.55 5.45 -11.95
N ASP A 38 12.60 6.20 -12.22
CA ASP A 38 13.93 5.93 -11.70
C ASP A 38 14.10 6.52 -10.28
N MET A 39 15.26 6.30 -9.69
CA MET A 39 15.55 6.75 -8.34
C MET A 39 15.63 8.29 -8.25
N GLU A 40 16.06 8.97 -9.30
CA GLU A 40 16.16 10.44 -9.32
C GLU A 40 14.77 11.08 -9.30
N LEU A 41 13.85 10.56 -10.12
CA LEU A 41 12.46 11.01 -10.13
C LEU A 41 11.75 10.69 -8.80
N LEU A 42 11.99 9.53 -8.21
CA LEU A 42 11.46 9.18 -6.90
C LEU A 42 11.92 10.17 -5.81
N LYS A 43 13.19 10.55 -5.79
CA LYS A 43 13.74 11.59 -4.89
C LYS A 43 13.10 12.96 -5.12
N LYS A 44 12.84 13.31 -6.37
CA LYS A 44 12.24 14.60 -6.75
C LYS A 44 10.79 14.71 -6.26
N ILE A 45 10.02 13.66 -6.33
CA ILE A 45 8.60 13.68 -5.95
C ILE A 45 8.37 13.46 -4.46
N ASP A 46 9.26 12.76 -3.75
CA ASP A 46 9.08 12.34 -2.35
C ASP A 46 8.74 13.48 -1.37
N PRO A 47 9.26 14.71 -1.51
CA PRO A 47 8.86 15.84 -0.66
C PRO A 47 7.36 16.21 -0.75
N TYR A 48 6.70 15.85 -1.83
CA TYR A 48 5.29 16.18 -2.10
C TYR A 48 4.38 14.97 -2.06
N ILE A 49 4.87 13.82 -2.54
CA ILE A 49 4.12 12.56 -2.60
C ILE A 49 4.99 11.47 -1.97
N SER A 50 4.64 11.05 -0.78
CA SER A 50 5.42 10.07 -0.02
C SER A 50 5.59 8.75 -0.77
N VAL A 51 6.83 8.27 -0.88
CA VAL A 51 7.15 7.01 -1.56
C VAL A 51 7.26 5.87 -0.56
N TYR A 52 6.47 4.81 -0.76
CA TYR A 52 6.45 3.61 0.09
C TYR A 52 6.61 2.34 -0.73
N SER A 53 6.86 1.23 -0.04
CA SER A 53 7.07 -0.07 -0.65
C SER A 53 5.77 -0.75 -1.12
N HIS A 54 5.78 -1.26 -2.35
CA HIS A 54 4.81 -2.23 -2.89
C HIS A 54 5.44 -3.64 -3.00
N GLY A 55 6.55 -3.85 -2.28
CA GLY A 55 7.34 -5.06 -2.31
C GLY A 55 8.40 -5.09 -3.41
N LYS A 56 9.17 -6.16 -3.40
CA LYS A 56 10.21 -6.40 -4.40
C LYS A 56 9.60 -6.69 -5.77
N LYS A 57 8.66 -7.62 -5.82
CA LYS A 57 7.98 -8.09 -7.05
C LYS A 57 6.50 -7.76 -7.02
N HIS A 58 5.94 -7.40 -8.18
CA HIS A 58 4.51 -7.16 -8.34
C HIS A 58 3.75 -8.48 -8.55
N ILE A 59 3.64 -9.29 -7.49
CA ILE A 59 2.94 -10.58 -7.49
C ILE A 59 1.83 -10.60 -6.44
N ASN A 60 0.88 -11.50 -6.59
CA ASN A 60 -0.14 -11.72 -5.56
C ASN A 60 0.42 -12.63 -4.45
N TYR A 61 0.97 -12.03 -3.41
CA TYR A 61 1.66 -12.74 -2.32
C TYR A 61 0.77 -13.78 -1.63
N GLY A 62 -0.52 -13.47 -1.40
CA GLY A 62 -1.46 -14.40 -0.79
C GLY A 62 -1.68 -15.64 -1.65
N ARG A 63 -1.83 -15.47 -2.96
CA ARG A 63 -2.00 -16.59 -3.89
C ARG A 63 -0.73 -17.43 -4.00
N GLU A 64 0.43 -16.79 -4.11
CA GLU A 64 1.71 -17.51 -4.21
C GLU A 64 2.01 -18.31 -2.94
N TYR A 65 1.68 -17.76 -1.77
CA TYR A 65 1.78 -18.48 -0.50
C TYR A 65 0.80 -19.66 -0.42
N PHE A 66 -0.46 -19.44 -0.76
CA PHE A 66 -1.49 -20.48 -0.75
C PHE A 66 -1.14 -21.67 -1.66
N ASN A 67 -0.51 -21.37 -2.80
CA ASN A 67 -0.05 -22.39 -3.75
C ASN A 67 1.30 -23.03 -3.37
N ASN A 68 1.89 -22.69 -2.22
CA ASN A 68 3.21 -23.12 -1.78
C ASN A 68 4.36 -22.76 -2.71
N ASN A 69 4.21 -21.69 -3.52
CA ASN A 69 5.25 -21.20 -4.42
C ASN A 69 6.32 -20.39 -3.68
N ILE A 70 5.94 -19.73 -2.58
CA ILE A 70 6.84 -18.95 -1.73
C ILE A 70 6.51 -19.16 -0.25
N SER A 71 7.53 -19.10 0.62
CA SER A 71 7.37 -19.17 2.05
C SER A 71 7.03 -17.80 2.66
N LYS A 72 6.53 -17.79 3.90
CA LYS A 72 6.28 -16.55 4.63
C LYS A 72 7.57 -15.76 4.95
N GLU A 73 8.69 -16.46 5.14
CA GLU A 73 10.01 -15.85 5.32
C GLU A 73 10.44 -15.12 4.05
N THR A 74 10.26 -15.72 2.90
CA THR A 74 10.51 -15.06 1.60
C THR A 74 9.61 -13.84 1.40
N ILE A 75 8.35 -13.91 1.82
CA ILE A 75 7.44 -12.77 1.75
C ILE A 75 7.91 -11.65 2.68
N LEU A 76 8.35 -11.97 3.89
CA LEU A 76 8.91 -10.99 4.81
C LEU A 76 10.16 -10.30 4.22
N GLU A 77 11.04 -11.06 3.61
CA GLU A 77 12.22 -10.52 2.91
C GLU A 77 11.78 -9.58 1.77
N TYR A 78 10.82 -10.02 0.93
CA TYR A 78 10.30 -9.22 -0.18
C TYR A 78 9.55 -7.96 0.25
N ALA A 79 9.08 -7.89 1.49
CA ALA A 79 8.51 -6.70 2.07
C ALA A 79 9.58 -5.79 2.69
N LYS A 80 10.52 -6.33 3.47
CA LYS A 80 11.54 -5.57 4.19
C LYS A 80 12.62 -4.98 3.28
N GLN A 81 13.24 -5.80 2.46
CA GLN A 81 14.32 -5.38 1.56
C GLN A 81 14.01 -4.11 0.75
N PRO A 82 12.82 -4.00 0.10
CA PRO A 82 12.42 -2.77 -0.57
C PRO A 82 12.27 -1.56 0.36
N ILE A 83 11.80 -1.75 1.59
CA ILE A 83 11.65 -0.66 2.55
C ILE A 83 13.02 -0.14 2.96
N ASP A 84 13.95 -1.03 3.27
CA ASP A 84 15.32 -0.68 3.62
C ASP A 84 16.00 0.04 2.45
N TYR A 85 15.89 -0.48 1.25
CA TYR A 85 16.42 0.13 0.03
C TYR A 85 15.88 1.55 -0.22
N LEU A 86 14.57 1.75 -0.10
CA LEU A 86 13.96 3.07 -0.25
C LEU A 86 14.38 4.04 0.87
N SER A 87 14.49 3.54 2.10
CA SER A 87 14.90 4.34 3.26
C SER A 87 16.36 4.80 3.17
N GLU A 88 17.23 4.03 2.54
CA GLU A 88 18.63 4.38 2.28
C GLU A 88 18.80 5.37 1.13
N ASN A 89 17.95 5.31 0.13
CA ASN A 89 18.11 6.07 -1.11
C ASN A 89 17.23 7.31 -1.22
N ILE A 90 16.10 7.39 -0.51
CA ILE A 90 15.16 8.52 -0.61
C ILE A 90 15.10 9.22 0.75
N SER A 91 14.22 8.74 1.64
CA SER A 91 14.09 9.26 2.99
C SER A 91 13.65 8.15 3.95
N LYS A 92 14.12 8.26 5.21
CA LYS A 92 13.77 7.29 6.25
C LYS A 92 12.28 7.36 6.56
N ARG A 93 11.59 6.24 6.40
CA ARG A 93 10.15 6.12 6.59
C ARG A 93 9.78 4.93 7.48
N PRO A 94 8.56 4.93 8.03
CA PRO A 94 8.00 3.74 8.68
C PRO A 94 7.99 2.52 7.74
N TYR A 95 8.08 1.33 8.32
CA TYR A 95 8.01 0.07 7.60
C TYR A 95 6.59 -0.18 7.11
N ILE A 96 6.22 0.45 5.98
CA ILE A 96 4.90 0.31 5.35
C ILE A 96 5.02 -0.52 4.09
N PHE A 97 4.22 -1.58 4.01
CA PHE A 97 4.10 -2.48 2.87
C PHE A 97 2.66 -2.51 2.34
N CYS A 98 2.49 -2.21 1.07
CA CYS A 98 1.21 -2.33 0.40
C CYS A 98 1.18 -3.60 -0.46
N TYR A 99 0.21 -4.47 -0.22
CA TYR A 99 0.06 -5.70 -1.00
C TYR A 99 -0.30 -5.44 -2.47
N PRO A 100 0.51 -5.92 -3.44
CA PRO A 100 0.10 -5.95 -4.84
C PRO A 100 -1.20 -6.74 -5.01
N TYR A 101 -2.08 -6.25 -5.86
CA TYR A 101 -3.42 -6.82 -6.09
C TYR A 101 -4.32 -6.94 -4.85
N GLY A 102 -3.92 -6.39 -3.71
CA GLY A 102 -4.56 -6.65 -2.42
C GLY A 102 -4.43 -8.11 -1.95
N GLY A 103 -3.52 -8.86 -2.57
CA GLY A 103 -3.36 -10.30 -2.36
C GLY A 103 -2.65 -10.63 -1.07
N MET A 104 -3.43 -10.97 -0.05
CA MET A 104 -2.92 -11.39 1.26
C MET A 104 -3.68 -12.61 1.79
N THR A 105 -3.10 -13.29 2.79
CA THR A 105 -3.83 -14.17 3.72
C THR A 105 -3.70 -13.63 5.13
N LEU A 106 -4.62 -13.97 6.01
CA LEU A 106 -4.55 -13.52 7.41
C LEU A 106 -3.24 -13.94 8.08
N GLU A 107 -2.77 -15.15 7.79
CA GLU A 107 -1.52 -15.69 8.33
C GLU A 107 -0.31 -14.84 7.91
N ILE A 108 -0.20 -14.49 6.62
CA ILE A 108 0.88 -13.64 6.12
C ILE A 108 0.79 -12.24 6.74
N ASP A 109 -0.40 -11.67 6.77
CA ASP A 109 -0.62 -10.32 7.28
C ASP A 109 -0.22 -10.23 8.76
N GLU A 110 -0.66 -11.17 9.59
CA GLU A 110 -0.26 -11.25 10.98
C GLU A 110 1.26 -11.45 11.16
N TYR A 111 1.85 -12.29 10.33
CA TYR A 111 3.29 -12.53 10.36
C TYR A 111 4.10 -11.28 10.06
N LEU A 112 3.74 -10.52 9.02
CA LEU A 112 4.39 -9.25 8.68
C LEU A 112 4.22 -8.21 9.80
N ARG A 113 3.02 -8.06 10.34
CA ARG A 113 2.73 -7.11 11.42
C ARG A 113 3.49 -7.45 12.72
N LYS A 114 3.59 -8.73 13.08
CA LYS A 114 4.42 -9.21 14.21
C LYS A 114 5.91 -8.89 14.02
N ASN A 115 6.35 -8.75 12.77
CA ASN A 115 7.71 -8.32 12.42
C ASN A 115 7.85 -6.80 12.24
N GLY A 116 6.90 -6.01 12.72
CA GLY A 116 6.96 -4.54 12.76
C GLY A 116 6.61 -3.85 11.45
N ILE A 117 5.95 -4.54 10.50
CA ILE A 117 5.54 -3.97 9.23
C ILE A 117 4.08 -3.51 9.31
N TYR A 118 3.82 -2.25 8.97
CA TYR A 118 2.48 -1.74 8.74
C TYR A 118 1.97 -2.23 7.38
N THR A 119 0.81 -2.85 7.35
CA THR A 119 0.27 -3.44 6.13
C THR A 119 -0.85 -2.58 5.54
N VAL A 120 -0.84 -2.42 4.21
CA VAL A 120 -1.87 -1.73 3.45
C VAL A 120 -2.43 -2.69 2.41
N HIS A 121 -3.73 -2.93 2.44
CA HIS A 121 -4.38 -3.83 1.51
C HIS A 121 -5.76 -3.34 1.07
N THR A 122 -6.22 -3.82 -0.07
CA THR A 122 -7.55 -3.51 -0.60
C THR A 122 -8.53 -4.57 -0.11
N ASP A 123 -9.50 -4.13 0.67
CA ASP A 123 -10.60 -4.96 1.12
C ASP A 123 -11.89 -4.13 1.24
N ASN A 124 -12.90 -4.74 1.83
CA ASN A 124 -14.21 -4.10 2.00
C ASN A 124 -14.40 -3.43 3.37
N LEU A 125 -13.32 -3.30 4.15
CA LEU A 125 -13.40 -2.72 5.49
C LEU A 125 -13.15 -1.21 5.48
N VAL A 126 -13.54 -0.57 6.56
CA VAL A 126 -13.30 0.85 6.84
C VAL A 126 -12.18 0.95 7.86
N ASN A 127 -11.30 1.92 7.69
CA ASN A 127 -10.25 2.16 8.67
C ASN A 127 -10.85 2.59 10.01
N MET A 128 -10.55 1.85 11.05
CA MET A 128 -10.88 2.17 12.42
C MET A 128 -9.59 2.53 13.16
N GLU A 129 -9.71 3.31 14.23
CA GLU A 129 -8.55 3.69 15.05
C GLU A 129 -7.74 2.46 15.52
N LYS A 130 -8.43 1.38 15.90
CA LYS A 130 -7.78 0.12 16.29
C LYS A 130 -6.94 -0.49 15.18
N ASP A 131 -7.40 -0.41 13.92
CA ASP A 131 -6.67 -0.98 12.77
C ASP A 131 -5.36 -0.23 12.55
N LEU A 132 -5.41 1.11 12.63
CA LEU A 132 -4.26 1.98 12.40
C LEU A 132 -3.26 1.96 13.55
N LEU A 133 -3.76 2.10 14.80
CA LEU A 133 -2.90 2.29 15.96
C LEU A 133 -2.54 1.00 16.70
N LYS A 134 -3.42 0.00 16.69
CA LYS A 134 -3.22 -1.24 17.45
C LYS A 134 -2.79 -2.42 16.57
N GLU A 135 -3.30 -2.49 15.36
CA GLU A 135 -3.07 -3.62 14.46
C GLU A 135 -2.05 -3.34 13.35
N ASN A 136 -1.53 -2.11 13.23
CA ASN A 136 -0.60 -1.72 12.17
C ASN A 136 -1.12 -2.05 10.76
N ARG A 137 -2.43 -1.86 10.56
CA ARG A 137 -3.14 -2.21 9.33
C ARG A 137 -3.87 -1.00 8.77
N CYS A 138 -3.82 -0.82 7.46
CA CYS A 138 -4.57 0.20 6.74
C CYS A 138 -5.34 -0.42 5.58
N HIS A 139 -6.63 -0.12 5.51
CA HIS A 139 -7.50 -0.51 4.41
C HIS A 139 -7.52 0.60 3.36
N ARG A 140 -7.39 0.27 2.09
CA ARG A 140 -7.52 1.21 0.97
C ARG A 140 -8.65 0.83 0.06
N GLU A 141 -9.27 1.82 -0.57
CA GLU A 141 -10.33 1.61 -1.54
C GLU A 141 -9.89 1.96 -2.96
N TYR A 142 -10.37 1.19 -3.91
CA TYR A 142 -10.17 1.44 -5.32
C TYR A 142 -11.18 2.50 -5.80
N MET A 143 -10.69 3.63 -6.31
CA MET A 143 -11.51 4.77 -6.74
C MET A 143 -11.67 4.87 -8.27
N LEU A 144 -11.14 3.92 -9.05
CA LEU A 144 -11.20 3.95 -10.51
C LEU A 144 -12.63 3.83 -11.03
N ASN A 145 -13.02 4.79 -11.87
CA ASN A 145 -14.31 4.81 -12.59
C ASN A 145 -15.56 4.67 -11.72
N GLN A 146 -15.47 5.06 -10.45
CA GLN A 146 -16.64 5.03 -9.56
C GLN A 146 -17.29 6.41 -9.45
N CYS A 147 -18.64 6.41 -9.53
CA CYS A 147 -19.40 7.60 -9.17
C CYS A 147 -19.18 7.91 -7.70
N TYR A 148 -18.79 9.15 -7.39
CA TYR A 148 -18.48 9.61 -6.03
C TYR A 148 -19.61 9.28 -5.03
N PHE A 149 -20.87 9.49 -5.45
CA PHE A 149 -22.03 9.18 -4.63
C PHE A 149 -22.15 7.67 -4.30
N LYS A 150 -21.94 6.79 -5.30
CA LYS A 150 -21.95 5.33 -5.07
C LYS A 150 -20.85 4.88 -4.11
N THR A 151 -19.67 5.49 -4.22
CA THR A 151 -18.55 5.21 -3.32
C THR A 151 -18.87 5.64 -1.88
N TYR A 152 -19.47 6.82 -1.72
CA TYR A 152 -19.89 7.34 -0.42
C TYR A 152 -20.95 6.45 0.26
N ILE A 153 -21.98 6.05 -0.47
CA ILE A 153 -23.01 5.14 0.03
C ILE A 153 -22.43 3.76 0.41
N LYS A 154 -21.52 3.22 -0.41
CA LYS A 154 -20.83 1.97 -0.07
C LYS A 154 -20.02 2.10 1.23
N LYS A 155 -19.32 3.22 1.45
CA LYS A 155 -18.57 3.46 2.70
C LYS A 155 -19.49 3.49 3.92
N ILE A 156 -20.61 4.21 3.83
CA ILE A 156 -21.63 4.24 4.89
C ILE A 156 -22.13 2.82 5.18
N TYR A 157 -22.55 2.09 4.16
CA TYR A 157 -23.06 0.71 4.31
C TYR A 157 -22.03 -0.22 4.96
N ARG A 158 -20.76 -0.13 4.54
CA ARG A 158 -19.65 -0.93 5.10
C ARG A 158 -19.39 -0.57 6.56
N ALA A 159 -19.43 0.72 6.91
CA ALA A 159 -19.29 1.17 8.29
C ALA A 159 -20.38 0.56 9.18
N PHE A 160 -21.66 0.64 8.77
CA PHE A 160 -22.77 0.03 9.50
C PHE A 160 -22.60 -1.49 9.64
N ARG A 161 -22.20 -2.17 8.59
CA ARG A 161 -21.99 -3.63 8.63
C ARG A 161 -20.85 -4.03 9.55
N TYR A 162 -19.78 -3.25 9.60
CA TYR A 162 -18.64 -3.50 10.49
C TYR A 162 -19.03 -3.29 11.96
N TYR A 163 -19.72 -2.19 12.29
CA TYR A 163 -20.20 -1.93 13.64
C TYR A 163 -21.24 -2.98 14.10
N GLY A 164 -22.12 -3.43 13.21
CA GLY A 164 -23.09 -4.47 13.54
C GLY A 164 -22.50 -5.86 13.74
N TYR A 165 -21.25 -6.08 13.34
CA TYR A 165 -20.54 -7.36 13.53
C TYR A 165 -19.69 -7.42 14.79
N THR A 166 -19.22 -6.26 15.28
CA THR A 166 -18.35 -6.18 16.47
C THR A 166 -19.10 -6.30 17.79
N ASP A 167 -20.42 -6.07 17.79
CA ASP A 167 -21.26 -6.23 18.99
C ASP A 167 -21.73 -7.68 19.22
N LYS A 168 -21.21 -8.65 18.43
CA LYS A 168 -21.59 -10.07 18.50
C LYS A 168 -20.43 -11.04 18.74
N ILE A 169 -19.25 -10.51 19.13
CA ILE A 169 -18.08 -11.34 19.51
C ILE A 169 -17.71 -11.05 20.97
#